data_fa03ae0ac0b1447d6da736928c6d422d
#
_entry.id   fa03ae0ac0b1447d6da736928c6d422d
#
_cell.length_a   1.000
_cell.length_b   1.000
_cell.length_c   1.000
_cell.angle_alpha   90.00
_cell.angle_beta   90.00
_cell.angle_gamma   90.00
#
_symmetry.space_group_name_H-M   'P 1'
#
loop_
_entity.id
_entity.type
_entity.pdbx_description
1 polymer ?
#
loop_
_entity_poly.entity_id
_entity_poly.type
_entity_poly.pdbx_seq_one_letter_code
_entity_poly.pdbx_strand_id
1 'polypeptide(L)'
;MNERVEHLNMMINEGRVIRNAWTGLDEQGRETACLLAALAPEVAEAEDSGACPASVMPGWFADLTPWIDDEASEAEWPHMVRRYAACAARWSLLDNAAWRRVEIASRRASVVEAMSHTTQEGVLDACREALAWLGAGMPEQSRKELLASLEAVAGAATRAESAARAAAWAAPESEARAARAARAAAVVASRAAGAAAAAAAAAVSAAAWAVAAAEAAVVEAQAEAADRITDAVLTALEKECGLNQKEEA
;
A
#
# COMPACT_ATOMS: atom_id res chain seq x y z
N MET A 1 23.20 8.63 5.21
CA MET A 1 22.47 7.38 4.85
C MET A 1 23.03 6.16 5.59
N ASN A 2 24.34 5.89 5.55
CA ASN A 2 24.90 4.68 6.19
C ASN A 2 24.55 4.53 7.68
N GLU A 3 24.72 5.56 8.49
CA GLU A 3 24.39 5.51 9.94
C GLU A 3 22.90 5.16 10.19
N ARG A 4 21.98 5.68 9.36
CA ARG A 4 20.55 5.36 9.46
C ARG A 4 20.26 3.89 9.13
N VAL A 5 20.91 3.37 8.09
CA VAL A 5 20.78 1.94 7.70
C VAL A 5 21.43 1.04 8.74
N GLU A 6 22.56 1.43 9.30
CA GLU A 6 23.20 0.69 10.41
C GLU A 6 22.27 0.66 11.63
N HIS A 7 21.63 1.77 11.97
CA HIS A 7 20.64 1.83 13.04
C HIS A 7 19.44 0.92 12.76
N LEU A 8 18.84 0.99 11.57
CA LEU A 8 17.76 0.09 11.16
C LEU A 8 18.17 -1.38 11.29
N ASN A 9 19.35 -1.76 10.76
CA ASN A 9 19.86 -3.13 10.85
C ASN A 9 20.09 -3.57 12.29
N MET A 10 20.59 -2.69 13.16
CA MET A 10 20.73 -2.96 14.58
C MET A 10 19.36 -3.26 15.21
N MET A 11 18.37 -2.40 14.98
CA MET A 11 17.00 -2.57 15.48
C MET A 11 16.39 -3.90 15.02
N ILE A 12 16.58 -4.26 13.75
CA ILE A 12 16.10 -5.54 13.18
C ILE A 12 16.77 -6.73 13.88
N ASN A 13 18.09 -6.70 14.00
CA ASN A 13 18.86 -7.80 14.60
C ASN A 13 18.55 -7.99 16.09
N GLU A 14 18.19 -6.94 16.79
CA GLU A 14 17.81 -6.96 18.19
C GLU A 14 16.31 -7.25 18.43
N GLY A 15 15.54 -7.41 17.36
CA GLY A 15 14.09 -7.63 17.45
C GLY A 15 13.32 -6.42 17.98
N ARG A 16 13.80 -5.21 17.73
CA ARG A 16 13.27 -3.94 18.23
C ARG A 16 12.45 -3.17 17.18
N VAL A 17 12.29 -3.71 15.99
CA VAL A 17 11.35 -3.17 15.01
C VAL A 17 9.95 -3.65 15.39
N ILE A 18 9.00 -2.72 15.45
CA ILE A 18 7.60 -2.96 15.84
C ILE A 18 6.65 -2.51 14.74
N ARG A 19 5.40 -2.93 14.86
CA ARG A 19 4.29 -2.60 13.95
C ARG A 19 3.21 -1.80 14.68
N ASN A 20 2.38 -1.10 13.93
CA ASN A 20 1.21 -0.38 14.44
C ASN A 20 1.52 0.74 15.46
N ALA A 21 2.75 1.16 15.55
CA ALA A 21 3.17 2.28 16.39
C ALA A 21 4.47 2.88 15.85
N TRP A 22 4.64 4.19 15.97
CA TRP A 22 5.89 4.86 15.56
C TRP A 22 7.07 4.43 16.41
N THR A 23 6.87 4.46 17.72
CA THR A 23 7.88 4.07 18.73
C THR A 23 7.22 3.41 19.93
N GLY A 24 8.01 2.74 20.76
CA GLY A 24 7.58 2.13 22.01
C GLY A 24 8.77 1.73 22.87
N LEU A 25 8.49 0.93 23.88
CA LEU A 25 9.51 0.27 24.71
C LEU A 25 9.24 -1.23 24.75
N ASP A 26 10.28 -2.03 24.64
CA ASP A 26 10.18 -3.48 24.85
C ASP A 26 10.10 -3.85 26.35
N GLU A 27 9.97 -5.14 26.63
CA GLU A 27 9.91 -5.66 28.00
C GLU A 27 11.16 -5.35 28.86
N GLN A 28 12.28 -5.04 28.22
CA GLN A 28 13.54 -4.65 28.84
C GLN A 28 13.69 -3.13 28.99
N GLY A 29 12.68 -2.36 28.56
CA GLY A 29 12.70 -0.89 28.58
C GLY A 29 13.59 -0.28 27.50
N ARG A 30 13.96 -1.04 26.46
CA ARG A 30 14.72 -0.54 25.32
C ARG A 30 13.76 0.08 24.31
N GLU A 31 14.18 1.15 23.65
CA GLU A 31 13.39 1.80 22.60
C GLU A 31 13.15 0.86 21.42
N THR A 32 11.91 0.85 20.94
CA THR A 32 11.46 0.17 19.73
C THR A 32 10.93 1.19 18.74
N ALA A 33 10.94 0.89 17.44
CA ALA A 33 10.42 1.78 16.40
C ALA A 33 9.88 0.98 15.22
N CYS A 34 8.94 1.55 14.45
CA CYS A 34 8.54 1.00 13.15
C CYS A 34 9.69 1.15 12.13
N LEU A 35 9.58 0.49 10.98
CA LEU A 35 10.60 0.53 9.93
C LEU A 35 10.99 1.95 9.54
N LEU A 36 10.01 2.83 9.34
CA LEU A 36 10.26 4.20 8.91
C LEU A 36 10.94 5.02 10.02
N ALA A 37 10.46 4.92 11.26
CA ALA A 37 11.03 5.64 12.39
C ALA A 37 12.46 5.14 12.75
N ALA A 38 12.71 3.85 12.60
CA ALA A 38 14.06 3.29 12.80
C ALA A 38 15.06 3.81 11.74
N LEU A 39 14.58 4.12 10.53
CA LEU A 39 15.40 4.68 9.46
C LEU A 39 15.48 6.21 9.49
N ALA A 40 14.42 6.89 9.92
CA ALA A 40 14.28 8.34 9.96
C ALA A 40 13.70 8.78 11.30
N PRO A 41 14.54 9.02 12.33
CA PRO A 41 14.09 9.39 13.67
C PRO A 41 13.20 10.64 13.72
N GLU A 42 13.32 11.54 12.75
CA GLU A 42 12.48 12.73 12.60
C GLU A 42 10.99 12.37 12.47
N VAL A 43 10.70 11.21 11.89
CA VAL A 43 9.33 10.67 11.77
C VAL A 43 8.78 10.27 13.13
N ALA A 44 9.62 9.67 13.99
CA ALA A 44 9.25 9.30 15.35
C ALA A 44 8.88 10.51 16.20
N GLU A 45 9.66 11.60 16.09
CA GLU A 45 9.41 12.84 16.82
C GLU A 45 8.14 13.55 16.39
N ALA A 46 7.81 13.47 15.11
CA ALA A 46 6.63 14.13 14.53
C ALA A 46 5.37 13.24 14.53
N GLU A 47 5.52 11.93 14.70
CA GLU A 47 4.48 10.92 14.48
C GLU A 47 3.80 11.08 13.09
N ASP A 48 4.63 11.40 12.08
CA ASP A 48 4.17 11.74 10.72
C ASP A 48 5.21 11.30 9.68
N SER A 49 4.79 10.49 8.70
CA SER A 49 5.62 10.07 7.57
C SER A 49 6.14 11.25 6.73
N GLY A 50 5.38 12.35 6.68
CA GLY A 50 5.75 13.58 5.99
C GLY A 50 6.99 14.26 6.55
N ALA A 51 7.41 13.92 7.79
CA ALA A 51 8.65 14.39 8.39
C ALA A 51 9.90 13.66 7.87
N CYS A 52 9.74 12.58 7.10
CA CYS A 52 10.86 11.85 6.53
C CYS A 52 11.66 12.74 5.57
N PRO A 53 12.98 12.92 5.79
CA PRO A 53 13.78 13.76 4.91
C PRO A 53 13.81 13.22 3.48
N ALA A 54 13.62 14.09 2.48
CA ALA A 54 13.69 13.73 1.07
C ALA A 54 15.07 13.19 0.63
N SER A 55 16.10 13.40 1.44
CA SER A 55 17.44 12.80 1.25
C SER A 55 17.49 11.32 1.66
N VAL A 56 16.49 10.82 2.37
CA VAL A 56 16.35 9.41 2.76
C VAL A 56 15.58 8.66 1.68
N MET A 57 14.37 9.13 1.36
CA MET A 57 13.50 8.56 0.33
C MET A 57 12.50 9.60 -0.18
N PRO A 58 11.84 9.38 -1.35
CA PRO A 58 10.74 10.22 -1.78
C PRO A 58 9.55 10.16 -0.81
N GLY A 59 8.85 11.29 -0.63
CA GLY A 59 7.70 11.38 0.28
C GLY A 59 6.62 10.33 0.04
N TRP A 60 6.29 10.04 -1.24
CA TRP A 60 5.31 8.99 -1.56
C TRP A 60 5.72 7.61 -1.02
N PHE A 61 7.02 7.32 -0.94
CA PHE A 61 7.49 6.03 -0.41
C PHE A 61 7.57 6.05 1.12
N ALA A 62 7.90 7.21 1.71
CA ALA A 62 7.81 7.42 3.15
C ALA A 62 6.37 7.18 3.65
N ASP A 63 5.38 7.72 2.93
CA ASP A 63 3.97 7.50 3.25
C ASP A 63 3.51 6.04 3.05
N LEU A 64 4.11 5.29 2.11
CA LEU A 64 3.79 3.88 1.87
C LEU A 64 4.40 2.96 2.93
N THR A 65 5.52 3.34 3.52
CA THR A 65 6.29 2.48 4.42
C THR A 65 5.49 2.02 5.65
N PRO A 66 4.74 2.88 6.38
CA PRO A 66 3.91 2.42 7.49
C PRO A 66 2.87 1.38 7.07
N TRP A 67 2.24 1.56 5.90
CA TRP A 67 1.31 0.58 5.39
C TRP A 67 1.98 -0.76 5.06
N ILE A 68 3.15 -0.74 4.41
CA ILE A 68 3.96 -1.95 4.15
C ILE A 68 4.28 -2.67 5.47
N ASP A 69 4.64 -1.91 6.50
CA ASP A 69 5.01 -2.44 7.82
C ASP A 69 3.81 -3.05 8.55
N ASP A 70 2.70 -2.32 8.59
CA ASP A 70 1.55 -2.66 9.42
C ASP A 70 0.65 -3.75 8.81
N GLU A 71 0.51 -3.78 7.48
CA GLU A 71 -0.42 -4.67 6.79
C GLU A 71 0.19 -5.99 6.31
N ALA A 72 1.52 -6.14 6.33
CA ALA A 72 2.17 -7.41 6.00
C ALA A 72 1.69 -8.53 6.94
N SER A 73 1.50 -9.74 6.42
CA SER A 73 1.18 -10.88 7.26
C SER A 73 2.29 -11.18 8.28
N GLU A 74 1.95 -11.80 9.41
CA GLU A 74 2.95 -12.17 10.41
C GLU A 74 4.01 -13.13 9.85
N ALA A 75 3.62 -13.97 8.89
CA ALA A 75 4.51 -14.92 8.24
C ALA A 75 5.53 -14.23 7.32
N GLU A 76 5.10 -13.24 6.54
CA GLU A 76 5.92 -12.56 5.56
C GLU A 76 6.71 -11.37 6.14
N TRP A 77 6.22 -10.76 7.20
CA TRP A 77 6.81 -9.56 7.79
C TRP A 77 8.33 -9.69 8.07
N PRO A 78 8.86 -10.77 8.70
CA PRO A 78 10.30 -10.88 8.93
C PRO A 78 11.12 -10.97 7.64
N HIS A 79 10.55 -11.51 6.57
CA HIS A 79 11.18 -11.57 5.26
C HIS A 79 11.18 -10.18 4.60
N MET A 80 10.04 -9.51 4.60
CA MET A 80 9.85 -8.17 4.09
C MET A 80 10.79 -7.15 4.73
N VAL A 81 10.91 -7.16 6.07
CA VAL A 81 11.81 -6.26 6.84
C VAL A 81 13.26 -6.39 6.37
N ARG A 82 13.74 -7.61 6.16
CA ARG A 82 15.12 -7.85 5.66
C ARG A 82 15.32 -7.33 4.25
N ARG A 83 14.35 -7.56 3.34
CA ARG A 83 14.39 -7.03 1.96
C ARG A 83 14.38 -5.51 1.95
N TYR A 84 13.52 -4.90 2.77
CA TYR A 84 13.45 -3.45 2.92
C TYR A 84 14.80 -2.86 3.37
N ALA A 85 15.42 -3.43 4.40
CA ALA A 85 16.72 -2.97 4.89
C ALA A 85 17.84 -3.15 3.85
N ALA A 86 17.83 -4.26 3.10
CA ALA A 86 18.78 -4.49 2.02
C ALA A 86 18.64 -3.44 0.90
N CYS A 87 17.40 -3.08 0.54
CA CYS A 87 17.13 -2.00 -0.41
C CYS A 87 17.56 -0.64 0.15
N ALA A 88 17.24 -0.34 1.42
CA ALA A 88 17.58 0.92 2.09
C ALA A 88 19.09 1.21 2.06
N ALA A 89 19.91 0.19 2.16
CA ALA A 89 21.37 0.30 2.05
C ALA A 89 21.83 0.86 0.68
N ARG A 90 20.98 0.82 -0.34
CA ARG A 90 21.31 1.20 -1.72
C ARG A 90 20.49 2.36 -2.26
N TRP A 91 19.57 2.93 -1.50
CA TRP A 91 18.69 4.02 -1.98
C TRP A 91 19.46 5.26 -2.42
N SER A 92 20.62 5.53 -1.84
CA SER A 92 21.48 6.63 -2.27
C SER A 92 22.01 6.49 -3.72
N LEU A 93 21.88 5.30 -4.31
CA LEU A 93 22.26 5.02 -5.69
C LEU A 93 21.11 5.26 -6.68
N LEU A 94 19.88 5.41 -6.18
CA LEU A 94 18.69 5.58 -7.01
C LEU A 94 18.53 7.06 -7.41
N ASP A 95 18.47 7.30 -8.70
CA ASP A 95 18.10 8.60 -9.26
C ASP A 95 16.56 8.76 -9.30
N ASN A 96 16.11 9.95 -9.65
CA ASN A 96 14.68 10.26 -9.76
C ASN A 96 13.96 9.36 -10.78
N ALA A 97 14.64 8.90 -11.83
CA ALA A 97 14.04 8.05 -12.84
C ALA A 97 13.84 6.61 -12.29
N ALA A 98 14.80 6.12 -11.51
CA ALA A 98 14.68 4.83 -10.80
C ALA A 98 13.53 4.87 -9.81
N TRP A 99 13.47 5.90 -8.95
CA TRP A 99 12.35 6.09 -8.03
C TRP A 99 11.01 6.19 -8.74
N ARG A 100 10.97 6.85 -9.89
CA ARG A 100 9.75 6.93 -10.72
C ARG A 100 9.31 5.57 -11.23
N ARG A 101 10.24 4.69 -11.64
CA ARG A 101 9.91 3.32 -12.06
C ARG A 101 9.34 2.49 -10.91
N VAL A 102 9.93 2.62 -9.70
CA VAL A 102 9.41 1.98 -8.50
C VAL A 102 8.00 2.48 -8.18
N GLU A 103 7.77 3.78 -8.24
CA GLU A 103 6.44 4.38 -8.02
C GLU A 103 5.39 3.82 -9.00
N ILE A 104 5.73 3.75 -10.28
CA ILE A 104 4.84 3.18 -11.30
C ILE A 104 4.56 1.70 -11.01
N ALA A 105 5.58 0.92 -10.64
CA ALA A 105 5.41 -0.50 -10.31
C ALA A 105 4.51 -0.69 -9.09
N SER A 106 4.72 0.08 -8.03
CA SER A 106 3.88 0.08 -6.82
C SER A 106 2.40 0.37 -7.15
N ARG A 107 2.16 1.46 -7.87
CA ARG A 107 0.80 1.85 -8.25
C ARG A 107 0.12 0.80 -9.17
N ARG A 108 0.89 0.20 -10.09
CA ARG A 108 0.38 -0.89 -10.93
C ARG A 108 -0.02 -2.10 -10.11
N ALA A 109 0.80 -2.51 -9.13
CA ALA A 109 0.48 -3.63 -8.25
C ALA A 109 -0.83 -3.37 -7.50
N SER A 110 -1.01 -2.18 -6.93
CA SER A 110 -2.24 -1.80 -6.22
C SER A 110 -3.48 -1.82 -7.13
N VAL A 111 -3.37 -1.34 -8.39
CA VAL A 111 -4.48 -1.37 -9.34
C VAL A 111 -4.83 -2.79 -9.78
N VAL A 112 -3.81 -3.63 -10.05
CA VAL A 112 -4.02 -5.04 -10.41
C VAL A 112 -4.67 -5.80 -9.26
N GLU A 113 -4.23 -5.56 -8.03
CA GLU A 113 -4.86 -6.17 -6.85
C GLU A 113 -6.31 -5.73 -6.71
N ALA A 114 -6.61 -4.44 -6.87
CA ALA A 114 -7.98 -3.92 -6.83
C ALA A 114 -8.89 -4.59 -7.88
N MET A 115 -8.37 -4.88 -9.07
CA MET A 115 -9.11 -5.59 -10.12
C MET A 115 -9.47 -7.02 -9.74
N SER A 116 -8.64 -7.70 -8.95
CA SER A 116 -8.89 -9.08 -8.52
C SER A 116 -10.07 -9.20 -7.55
N HIS A 117 -10.44 -8.11 -6.89
CA HIS A 117 -11.50 -8.05 -5.88
C HIS A 117 -12.83 -7.49 -6.39
N THR A 118 -12.99 -7.25 -7.68
CA THR A 118 -14.22 -6.68 -8.23
C THR A 118 -14.69 -7.39 -9.49
N THR A 119 -16.00 -7.48 -9.64
CA THR A 119 -16.67 -7.92 -10.89
C THR A 119 -17.47 -6.79 -11.55
N GLN A 120 -17.41 -5.58 -10.98
CA GLN A 120 -18.14 -4.43 -11.51
C GLN A 120 -17.41 -3.87 -12.73
N GLU A 121 -18.04 -3.95 -13.92
CA GLU A 121 -17.40 -3.57 -15.19
C GLU A 121 -16.91 -2.11 -15.18
N GLY A 122 -17.69 -1.17 -14.62
CA GLY A 122 -17.25 0.23 -14.52
C GLY A 122 -16.00 0.43 -13.66
N VAL A 123 -15.80 -0.39 -12.61
CA VAL A 123 -14.57 -0.38 -11.81
C VAL A 123 -13.41 -0.99 -12.59
N LEU A 124 -13.66 -2.10 -13.28
CA LEU A 124 -12.64 -2.73 -14.12
C LEU A 124 -12.18 -1.80 -15.25
N ASP A 125 -13.09 -1.06 -15.88
CA ASP A 125 -12.75 -0.07 -16.92
C ASP A 125 -11.88 1.05 -16.35
N ALA A 126 -12.25 1.61 -15.21
CA ALA A 126 -11.46 2.63 -14.52
C ALA A 126 -10.05 2.13 -14.15
N CYS A 127 -9.93 0.89 -13.68
CA CYS A 127 -8.64 0.26 -13.43
C CYS A 127 -7.81 0.09 -14.72
N ARG A 128 -8.43 -0.30 -15.84
CA ARG A 128 -7.77 -0.40 -17.16
C ARG A 128 -7.25 0.97 -17.63
N GLU A 129 -8.04 2.03 -17.46
CA GLU A 129 -7.62 3.41 -17.74
C GLU A 129 -6.42 3.83 -16.88
N ALA A 130 -6.46 3.53 -15.57
CA ALA A 130 -5.36 3.79 -14.66
C ALA A 130 -4.08 3.04 -15.06
N LEU A 131 -4.20 1.76 -15.44
CA LEU A 131 -3.07 0.96 -15.92
C LEU A 131 -2.48 1.51 -17.23
N ALA A 132 -3.32 1.98 -18.15
CA ALA A 132 -2.88 2.60 -19.39
C ALA A 132 -2.11 3.90 -19.11
N TRP A 133 -2.61 4.75 -18.21
CA TRP A 133 -1.96 5.98 -17.80
C TRP A 133 -0.60 5.71 -17.11
N LEU A 134 -0.54 4.73 -16.21
CA LEU A 134 0.70 4.28 -15.58
C LEU A 134 1.69 3.74 -16.62
N GLY A 135 1.21 2.97 -17.60
CA GLY A 135 2.00 2.45 -18.72
C GLY A 135 2.59 3.54 -19.61
N ALA A 136 1.90 4.67 -19.73
CA ALA A 136 2.38 5.88 -20.43
C ALA A 136 3.36 6.73 -19.59
N GLY A 137 3.74 6.31 -18.39
CA GLY A 137 4.66 7.04 -17.52
C GLY A 137 4.00 8.17 -16.72
N MET A 138 2.69 8.08 -16.49
CA MET A 138 1.89 9.05 -15.71
C MET A 138 1.96 10.49 -16.28
N PRO A 139 1.57 10.74 -17.52
CA PRO A 139 1.63 12.07 -18.10
C PRO A 139 0.66 13.04 -17.39
N GLU A 140 1.16 14.24 -17.04
CA GLU A 140 0.37 15.21 -16.27
C GLU A 140 -0.86 15.72 -17.06
N GLN A 141 -0.77 15.80 -18.39
CA GLN A 141 -1.86 16.30 -19.23
C GLN A 141 -3.15 15.46 -19.10
N SER A 142 -3.01 14.14 -18.94
CA SER A 142 -4.16 13.23 -18.82
C SER A 142 -4.58 12.94 -17.38
N ARG A 143 -3.82 13.43 -16.40
CA ARG A 143 -4.06 13.17 -14.98
C ARG A 143 -5.43 13.67 -14.53
N LYS A 144 -5.79 14.90 -14.90
CA LYS A 144 -7.05 15.53 -14.48
C LYS A 144 -8.28 14.78 -15.03
N GLU A 145 -8.20 14.34 -16.27
CA GLU A 145 -9.28 13.57 -16.92
C GLU A 145 -9.45 12.21 -16.26
N LEU A 146 -8.33 11.51 -16.02
CA LEU A 146 -8.34 10.23 -15.33
C LEU A 146 -8.91 10.38 -13.91
N LEU A 147 -8.52 11.41 -13.16
CA LEU A 147 -9.05 11.67 -11.83
C LEU A 147 -10.57 11.84 -11.83
N ALA A 148 -11.09 12.63 -12.76
CA ALA A 148 -12.53 12.86 -12.88
C ALA A 148 -13.29 11.55 -13.19
N SER A 149 -12.73 10.68 -14.06
CA SER A 149 -13.28 9.36 -14.37
C SER A 149 -13.31 8.45 -13.13
N LEU A 150 -12.19 8.37 -12.42
CA LEU A 150 -12.06 7.54 -11.21
C LEU A 150 -12.96 8.01 -10.06
N GLU A 151 -13.09 9.32 -9.85
CA GLU A 151 -14.02 9.90 -8.86
C GLU A 151 -15.49 9.58 -9.18
N ALA A 152 -15.87 9.64 -10.45
CA ALA A 152 -17.21 9.28 -10.89
C ALA A 152 -17.51 7.80 -10.59
N VAL A 153 -16.57 6.89 -10.86
CA VAL A 153 -16.69 5.45 -10.57
C VAL A 153 -16.74 5.19 -9.07
N ALA A 154 -15.87 5.82 -8.29
CA ALA A 154 -15.87 5.71 -6.83
C ALA A 154 -17.21 6.18 -6.23
N GLY A 155 -17.74 7.31 -6.71
CA GLY A 155 -19.04 7.80 -6.29
C GLY A 155 -20.21 6.87 -6.66
N ALA A 156 -20.14 6.22 -7.83
CA ALA A 156 -21.13 5.21 -8.22
C ALA A 156 -21.06 3.96 -7.33
N ALA A 157 -19.87 3.46 -7.02
CA ALA A 157 -19.66 2.32 -6.15
C ALA A 157 -20.14 2.59 -4.71
N THR A 158 -19.89 3.79 -4.17
CA THR A 158 -20.39 4.21 -2.84
C THR A 158 -21.92 4.29 -2.80
N ARG A 159 -22.56 4.76 -3.88
CA ARG A 159 -24.04 4.74 -3.98
C ARG A 159 -24.59 3.32 -4.04
N ALA A 160 -23.94 2.41 -4.78
CA ALA A 160 -24.33 1.00 -4.83
C ALA A 160 -24.21 0.32 -3.46
N GLU A 161 -23.15 0.59 -2.71
CA GLU A 161 -22.99 0.12 -1.34
C GLU A 161 -24.13 0.62 -0.42
N SER A 162 -24.45 1.91 -0.51
CA SER A 162 -25.53 2.49 0.31
C SER A 162 -26.89 1.89 -0.03
N ALA A 163 -27.17 1.64 -1.31
CA ALA A 163 -28.39 0.98 -1.75
C ALA A 163 -28.46 -0.48 -1.28
N ALA A 164 -27.35 -1.23 -1.38
CA ALA A 164 -27.28 -2.61 -0.88
C ALA A 164 -27.46 -2.67 0.65
N ARG A 165 -26.94 -1.68 1.38
CA ARG A 165 -27.15 -1.52 2.82
C ARG A 165 -28.63 -1.30 3.14
N ALA A 166 -29.32 -0.41 2.43
CA ALA A 166 -30.73 -0.15 2.61
C ALA A 166 -31.58 -1.41 2.30
N ALA A 167 -31.25 -2.13 1.23
CA ALA A 167 -31.94 -3.37 0.87
C ALA A 167 -31.77 -4.45 1.94
N ALA A 168 -30.55 -4.58 2.52
CA ALA A 168 -30.29 -5.55 3.60
C ALA A 168 -31.09 -5.27 4.88
N TRP A 169 -31.45 -4.00 5.16
CA TRP A 169 -32.31 -3.63 6.29
C TRP A 169 -33.80 -3.91 6.05
N ALA A 170 -34.21 -3.97 4.78
CA ALA A 170 -35.61 -4.15 4.38
C ALA A 170 -36.00 -5.62 4.13
N ALA A 171 -35.04 -6.54 4.06
CA ALA A 171 -35.26 -7.92 3.62
C ALA A 171 -35.51 -8.92 4.80
N PRO A 172 -36.35 -9.98 4.62
CA PRO A 172 -36.45 -11.10 5.56
C PRO A 172 -35.13 -11.85 5.73
N GLU A 173 -34.94 -12.60 6.84
CA GLU A 173 -33.65 -13.17 7.25
C GLU A 173 -32.90 -14.01 6.19
N SER A 174 -33.61 -14.75 5.33
CA SER A 174 -33.00 -15.54 4.25
C SER A 174 -32.43 -14.70 3.12
N GLU A 175 -33.09 -13.58 2.82
CA GLU A 175 -32.65 -12.59 1.81
C GLU A 175 -31.60 -11.63 2.38
N ALA A 176 -31.64 -11.36 3.69
CA ALA A 176 -30.65 -10.56 4.37
C ALA A 176 -29.24 -11.17 4.35
N ARG A 177 -29.11 -12.49 4.19
CA ARG A 177 -27.80 -13.14 4.03
C ARG A 177 -27.22 -12.91 2.63
N ALA A 178 -28.06 -13.00 1.58
CA ALA A 178 -27.66 -12.67 0.22
C ALA A 178 -27.35 -11.18 0.06
N ALA A 179 -28.16 -10.32 0.68
CA ALA A 179 -27.94 -8.88 0.68
C ALA A 179 -26.66 -8.46 1.45
N ARG A 180 -26.30 -9.18 2.51
CA ARG A 180 -25.02 -8.98 3.23
C ARG A 180 -23.82 -9.37 2.36
N ALA A 181 -23.91 -10.48 1.63
CA ALA A 181 -22.86 -10.89 0.68
C ALA A 181 -22.71 -9.87 -0.48
N ALA A 182 -23.84 -9.43 -1.04
CA ALA A 182 -23.84 -8.38 -2.06
C ALA A 182 -23.27 -7.05 -1.56
N ARG A 183 -23.56 -6.70 -0.30
CA ARG A 183 -22.98 -5.51 0.35
C ARG A 183 -21.47 -5.65 0.56
N ALA A 184 -20.98 -6.80 1.00
CA ALA A 184 -19.55 -7.05 1.15
C ALA A 184 -18.82 -6.88 -0.21
N ALA A 185 -19.38 -7.44 -1.29
CA ALA A 185 -18.84 -7.25 -2.63
C ALA A 185 -18.88 -5.79 -3.08
N ALA A 186 -19.96 -5.05 -2.80
CA ALA A 186 -20.07 -3.62 -3.13
C ALA A 186 -19.09 -2.76 -2.33
N VAL A 187 -18.83 -3.09 -1.06
CA VAL A 187 -17.80 -2.42 -0.22
C VAL A 187 -16.40 -2.64 -0.80
N VAL A 188 -16.08 -3.87 -1.17
CA VAL A 188 -14.79 -4.20 -1.80
C VAL A 188 -14.63 -3.42 -3.12
N ALA A 189 -15.66 -3.40 -3.97
CA ALA A 189 -15.63 -2.67 -5.23
C ALA A 189 -15.51 -1.16 -5.03
N SER A 190 -16.23 -0.58 -4.05
CA SER A 190 -16.14 0.85 -3.71
C SER A 190 -14.72 1.23 -3.26
N ARG A 191 -14.10 0.39 -2.45
CA ARG A 191 -12.73 0.59 -1.95
C ARG A 191 -11.70 0.41 -3.06
N ALA A 192 -11.86 -0.60 -3.92
CA ALA A 192 -11.02 -0.80 -5.08
C ALA A 192 -11.04 0.43 -6.02
N ALA A 193 -12.23 0.98 -6.27
CA ALA A 193 -12.36 2.19 -7.06
C ALA A 193 -11.73 3.42 -6.38
N GLY A 194 -11.90 3.54 -5.05
CA GLY A 194 -11.25 4.56 -4.23
C GLY A 194 -9.71 4.42 -4.25
N ALA A 195 -9.21 3.19 -4.15
CA ALA A 195 -7.78 2.90 -4.24
C ALA A 195 -7.22 3.23 -5.63
N ALA A 196 -7.96 2.90 -6.70
CA ALA A 196 -7.57 3.26 -8.07
C ALA A 196 -7.53 4.78 -8.27
N ALA A 197 -8.57 5.50 -7.78
CA ALA A 197 -8.63 6.96 -7.85
C ALA A 197 -7.46 7.62 -7.10
N ALA A 198 -7.16 7.14 -5.91
CA ALA A 198 -6.06 7.66 -5.11
C ALA A 198 -4.68 7.27 -5.66
N ALA A 199 -4.53 6.08 -6.26
CA ALA A 199 -3.30 5.70 -6.97
C ALA A 199 -3.02 6.64 -8.14
N ALA A 200 -4.07 7.19 -8.77
CA ALA A 200 -3.94 8.20 -9.80
C ALA A 200 -3.72 9.62 -9.26
N ALA A 201 -4.29 9.96 -8.09
CA ALA A 201 -4.37 11.34 -7.62
C ALA A 201 -3.16 11.83 -6.83
N ALA A 202 -2.63 11.03 -6.00
CA ALA A 202 -1.43 11.35 -5.22
C ALA A 202 -0.96 10.08 -4.56
N ALA A 203 0.28 9.88 -4.60
CA ALA A 203 0.98 8.96 -3.80
C ALA A 203 0.23 8.49 -2.55
N VAL A 204 -0.01 7.22 -2.39
CA VAL A 204 0.18 6.47 -1.16
C VAL A 204 -0.93 6.27 -0.15
N SER A 205 -1.73 7.26 0.20
CA SER A 205 -2.75 7.09 1.26
C SER A 205 -3.91 6.15 0.90
N ALA A 206 -3.95 5.67 -0.31
CA ALA A 206 -5.09 4.90 -0.80
C ALA A 206 -5.00 3.40 -0.60
N ALA A 207 -3.80 2.85 -0.58
CA ALA A 207 -3.63 1.42 -0.30
C ALA A 207 -4.09 1.08 1.14
N ALA A 208 -3.83 1.98 2.09
CA ALA A 208 -4.20 1.81 3.49
C ALA A 208 -5.73 1.78 3.72
N TRP A 209 -6.51 2.50 2.93
CA TRP A 209 -7.96 2.60 3.13
C TRP A 209 -8.78 1.47 2.48
N ALA A 210 -8.21 0.74 1.51
CA ALA A 210 -8.89 -0.41 0.91
C ALA A 210 -9.08 -1.58 1.89
N VAL A 211 -8.37 -1.55 3.00
CA VAL A 211 -8.17 -2.69 3.88
C VAL A 211 -9.02 -2.70 5.16
N ALA A 212 -9.53 -1.60 5.62
CA ALA A 212 -9.97 -1.41 7.01
C ALA A 212 -11.38 -1.88 7.41
N ALA A 213 -12.12 -2.71 6.71
CA ALA A 213 -13.41 -3.19 7.23
C ALA A 213 -14.01 -4.43 6.55
N ALA A 214 -13.73 -5.60 7.02
CA ALA A 214 -14.62 -6.76 6.91
C ALA A 214 -14.15 -7.91 7.81
N GLU A 215 -15.06 -8.84 8.17
CA GLU A 215 -14.89 -9.97 9.10
C GLU A 215 -13.65 -10.86 8.83
N ALA A 216 -13.23 -11.67 9.79
CA ALA A 216 -11.96 -12.42 9.85
C ALA A 216 -11.43 -13.05 8.53
N ALA A 217 -12.30 -13.58 7.67
CA ALA A 217 -11.92 -14.15 6.36
C ALA A 217 -11.45 -13.07 5.35
N VAL A 218 -11.83 -11.83 5.58
CA VAL A 218 -11.43 -10.69 4.77
C VAL A 218 -10.10 -10.13 5.28
N VAL A 219 -9.82 -10.23 6.57
CA VAL A 219 -8.52 -9.84 7.15
C VAL A 219 -7.40 -10.70 6.56
N GLU A 220 -7.62 -12.01 6.41
CA GLU A 220 -6.64 -12.91 5.80
C GLU A 220 -6.41 -12.58 4.31
N ALA A 221 -7.50 -12.39 3.55
CA ALA A 221 -7.41 -11.97 2.14
C ALA A 221 -6.75 -10.58 1.96
N GLN A 222 -6.89 -9.71 2.95
CA GLN A 222 -6.28 -8.40 2.98
C GLN A 222 -4.78 -8.48 3.23
N ALA A 223 -4.34 -9.29 4.20
CA ALA A 223 -2.94 -9.53 4.47
C ALA A 223 -2.25 -10.15 3.23
N GLU A 224 -2.88 -11.12 2.57
CA GLU A 224 -2.37 -11.67 1.31
C GLU A 224 -2.27 -10.62 0.19
N ALA A 225 -3.26 -9.72 0.08
CA ALA A 225 -3.22 -8.63 -0.89
C ALA A 225 -2.09 -7.64 -0.58
N ALA A 226 -1.91 -7.31 0.70
CA ALA A 226 -0.83 -6.46 1.17
C ALA A 226 0.54 -7.11 0.90
N ASP A 227 0.69 -8.40 1.15
CA ASP A 227 1.91 -9.16 0.86
C ASP A 227 2.24 -9.11 -0.64
N ARG A 228 1.25 -9.31 -1.53
CA ARG A 228 1.45 -9.23 -2.99
C ARG A 228 1.87 -7.84 -3.46
N ILE A 229 1.24 -6.78 -2.95
CA ILE A 229 1.61 -5.40 -3.28
C ILE A 229 3.01 -5.10 -2.76
N THR A 230 3.29 -5.45 -1.52
CA THR A 230 4.60 -5.24 -0.87
C THR A 230 5.70 -5.99 -1.62
N ASP A 231 5.47 -7.25 -2.00
CA ASP A 231 6.40 -8.04 -2.79
C ASP A 231 6.71 -7.36 -4.13
N ALA A 232 5.69 -6.87 -4.84
CA ALA A 232 5.86 -6.16 -6.10
C ALA A 232 6.68 -4.86 -5.93
N VAL A 233 6.46 -4.11 -4.85
CA VAL A 233 7.21 -2.89 -4.52
C VAL A 233 8.67 -3.22 -4.23
N LEU A 234 8.92 -4.19 -3.35
CA LEU A 234 10.28 -4.59 -2.98
C LEU A 234 11.03 -5.21 -4.15
N THR A 235 10.36 -6.01 -4.99
CA THR A 235 10.95 -6.55 -6.21
C THR A 235 11.35 -5.44 -7.19
N ALA A 236 10.52 -4.41 -7.35
CA ALA A 236 10.87 -3.26 -8.17
C ALA A 236 12.07 -2.49 -7.59
N LEU A 237 12.11 -2.30 -6.26
CA LEU A 237 13.24 -1.68 -5.57
C LEU A 237 14.52 -2.51 -5.73
N GLU A 238 14.47 -3.80 -5.49
CA GLU A 238 15.60 -4.73 -5.63
C GLU A 238 16.20 -4.68 -7.03
N LYS A 239 15.35 -4.65 -8.05
CA LYS A 239 15.76 -4.50 -9.45
C LYS A 239 16.52 -3.19 -9.67
N GLU A 240 15.97 -2.07 -9.23
CA GLU A 240 16.61 -0.76 -9.38
C GLU A 240 17.89 -0.66 -8.54
N CYS A 241 17.93 -1.29 -7.38
CA CYS A 241 19.11 -1.38 -6.52
C CYS A 241 20.18 -2.37 -7.04
N GLY A 242 19.90 -3.15 -8.08
CA GLY A 242 20.81 -4.17 -8.61
C GLY A 242 21.03 -5.37 -7.69
N LEU A 243 20.04 -5.71 -6.85
CA LEU A 243 20.11 -6.84 -5.91
C LEU A 243 19.79 -8.17 -6.59
N ASN A 244 18.99 -8.18 -7.66
CA ASN A 244 18.53 -9.38 -8.36
C ASN A 244 19.49 -9.90 -9.44
N GLN A 245 20.65 -9.29 -9.63
CA GLN A 245 21.59 -9.70 -10.70
C GLN A 245 22.44 -10.93 -10.37
N LYS A 246 22.25 -11.59 -9.23
CA LYS A 246 23.08 -12.72 -8.78
C LYS A 246 22.52 -14.11 -9.12
N GLU A 247 21.30 -14.22 -9.63
CA GLU A 247 20.69 -15.53 -9.94
C GLU A 247 20.82 -15.94 -11.41
N GLU A 248 21.31 -15.07 -12.31
CA GLU A 248 21.46 -15.38 -13.74
C GLU A 248 22.92 -15.65 -14.17
N ALA A 249 23.85 -15.81 -13.26
CA ALA A 249 25.25 -16.15 -13.51
C ALA A 249 25.61 -17.50 -12.88
#